data_2e79f6d3efffaf4ae9e4048737857c60
#
_entry.id   2e79f6d3efffaf4ae9e4048737857c60
#
_cell.length_a   1.000
_cell.length_b   1.000
_cell.length_c   1.000
_cell.angle_alpha   90.00
_cell.angle_beta   90.00
_cell.angle_gamma   90.00
#
_symmetry.space_group_name_H-M   'P 1'
#
loop_
_entity.id
_entity.type
_entity.pdbx_description
1 polymer ?
#
loop_
_entity_poly.entity_id
_entity_poly.type
_entity_poly.pdbx_seq_one_letter_code
_entity_poly.pdbx_strand_id
1 'polypeptide(L)'
;MEHEQELREFTISSVNELGLTAGEVHAEQFMRYLIHLIEWNKTINLTSIIDPMEIIIKHFVDSLVALVATSFPQNGVVLDAGSGGGFPGIPLKIMRPDLRLVLVEPVLKKCSFLNSVIGLLKLEDVSTFDGTIEQYAKQPPRHVIDMVVVRALKYEEIRKHIPALLTSKGKVVLYRAGAIKNEEIGIDFHLVSEIALMLPQGFGKRVITVIEKNI
;
A
#
# COMPACT_ATOMS: atom_id res chain seq x y z
N MET A 1 -1.28 -26.77 -10.77
CA MET A 1 -2.32 -26.24 -11.70
C MET A 1 -3.65 -26.03 -10.97
N GLU A 2 -4.27 -27.07 -10.39
CA GLU A 2 -5.58 -26.93 -9.71
C GLU A 2 -5.55 -25.95 -8.52
N HIS A 3 -4.59 -26.09 -7.63
CA HIS A 3 -4.42 -25.16 -6.49
C HIS A 3 -4.10 -23.72 -6.89
N GLU A 4 -3.36 -23.50 -7.97
CA GLU A 4 -3.08 -22.16 -8.49
C GLU A 4 -4.33 -21.51 -9.07
N GLN A 5 -5.16 -22.29 -9.75
CA GLN A 5 -6.43 -21.80 -10.28
C GLN A 5 -7.39 -21.42 -9.14
N GLU A 6 -7.45 -22.22 -8.08
CA GLU A 6 -8.22 -21.90 -6.88
C GLU A 6 -7.80 -20.56 -6.25
N LEU A 7 -6.49 -20.33 -6.09
CA LEU A 7 -5.97 -19.05 -5.56
C LEU A 7 -6.27 -17.85 -6.46
N ARG A 8 -6.27 -18.04 -7.79
CA ARG A 8 -6.67 -16.99 -8.76
C ARG A 8 -8.14 -16.61 -8.58
N GLU A 9 -9.02 -17.59 -8.58
CA GLU A 9 -10.46 -17.39 -8.38
C GLU A 9 -10.75 -16.77 -7.01
N PHE A 10 -10.07 -17.23 -5.98
CA PHE A 10 -10.16 -16.66 -4.63
C PHE A 10 -9.72 -15.18 -4.62
N THR A 11 -8.63 -14.83 -5.32
CA THR A 11 -8.16 -13.45 -5.42
C THR A 11 -9.18 -12.57 -6.12
N ILE A 12 -9.69 -12.99 -7.28
CA ILE A 12 -10.70 -12.26 -8.04
C ILE A 12 -11.97 -12.05 -7.20
N SER A 13 -12.49 -13.12 -6.58
CA SER A 13 -13.70 -13.04 -5.77
C SER A 13 -13.54 -12.12 -4.58
N SER A 14 -12.40 -12.19 -3.87
CA SER A 14 -12.13 -11.36 -2.70
C SER A 14 -11.97 -9.87 -3.05
N VAL A 15 -11.33 -9.54 -4.17
CA VAL A 15 -11.24 -8.15 -4.65
C VAL A 15 -12.61 -7.63 -5.07
N ASN A 16 -13.41 -8.46 -5.75
CA ASN A 16 -14.76 -8.08 -6.19
C ASN A 16 -15.72 -7.91 -5.00
N GLU A 17 -15.55 -8.66 -3.91
CA GLU A 17 -16.31 -8.50 -2.65
C GLU A 17 -16.08 -7.12 -2.01
N LEU A 18 -14.91 -6.49 -2.22
CA LEU A 18 -14.66 -5.10 -1.82
C LEU A 18 -15.41 -4.06 -2.68
N GLY A 19 -16.08 -4.46 -3.76
CA GLY A 19 -16.68 -3.55 -4.74
C GLY A 19 -15.72 -3.04 -5.80
N LEU A 20 -14.52 -3.61 -5.91
CA LEU A 20 -13.55 -3.36 -6.98
C LEU A 20 -13.74 -4.38 -8.11
N THR A 21 -13.20 -4.11 -9.30
CA THR A 21 -13.28 -5.04 -10.43
C THR A 21 -11.90 -5.63 -10.71
N ALA A 22 -11.72 -6.90 -10.37
CA ALA A 22 -10.55 -7.67 -10.75
C ALA A 22 -10.90 -8.70 -11.83
N GLY A 23 -9.95 -8.96 -12.74
CA GLY A 23 -10.04 -10.01 -13.76
C GLY A 23 -8.72 -10.79 -13.83
N GLU A 24 -8.62 -11.71 -14.79
CA GLU A 24 -7.49 -12.64 -14.95
C GLU A 24 -6.12 -11.95 -14.99
N VAL A 25 -6.02 -10.79 -15.61
CA VAL A 25 -4.74 -10.03 -15.68
C VAL A 25 -4.27 -9.63 -14.28
N HIS A 26 -5.18 -9.16 -13.43
CA HIS A 26 -4.85 -8.81 -12.03
C HIS A 26 -4.51 -10.07 -11.23
N ALA A 27 -5.30 -11.14 -11.38
CA ALA A 27 -5.04 -12.41 -10.70
C ALA A 27 -3.66 -12.98 -11.08
N GLU A 28 -3.28 -12.93 -12.36
CA GLU A 28 -1.95 -13.34 -12.81
C GLU A 28 -0.84 -12.55 -12.12
N GLN A 29 -0.96 -11.21 -12.06
CA GLN A 29 0.02 -10.36 -11.39
C GLN A 29 0.10 -10.66 -9.89
N PHE A 30 -1.04 -10.83 -9.22
CA PHE A 30 -1.08 -11.20 -7.80
C PHE A 30 -0.48 -12.58 -7.53
N MET A 31 -0.72 -13.58 -8.40
CA MET A 31 -0.12 -14.90 -8.25
C MET A 31 1.41 -14.87 -8.42
N ARG A 32 1.90 -14.18 -9.42
CA ARG A 32 3.35 -14.00 -9.61
C ARG A 32 3.98 -13.30 -8.40
N TYR A 33 3.32 -12.29 -7.87
CA TYR A 33 3.75 -11.59 -6.67
C TYR A 33 3.73 -12.52 -5.44
N LEU A 34 2.66 -13.29 -5.23
CA LEU A 34 2.50 -14.24 -4.14
C LEU A 34 3.63 -15.27 -4.12
N ILE A 35 3.86 -15.93 -5.25
CA ILE A 35 4.92 -16.95 -5.38
C ILE A 35 6.28 -16.32 -5.06
N HIS A 36 6.56 -15.16 -5.60
CA HIS A 36 7.81 -14.45 -5.39
C HIS A 36 8.00 -14.01 -3.93
N LEU A 37 6.94 -13.50 -3.30
CA LEU A 37 6.93 -13.12 -1.88
C LEU A 37 7.24 -14.32 -0.99
N ILE A 38 6.56 -15.47 -1.21
CA ILE A 38 6.79 -16.70 -0.44
C ILE A 38 8.22 -17.18 -0.57
N GLU A 39 8.78 -17.15 -1.76
CA GLU A 39 10.16 -17.58 -2.01
C GLU A 39 11.17 -16.68 -1.27
N TRP A 40 11.06 -15.38 -1.42
CA TRP A 40 11.95 -14.44 -0.74
C TRP A 40 11.78 -14.45 0.78
N ASN A 41 10.57 -14.69 1.26
CA ASN A 41 10.29 -14.73 2.70
C ASN A 41 11.03 -15.85 3.43
N LYS A 42 11.49 -16.90 2.72
CA LYS A 42 12.34 -17.97 3.28
C LYS A 42 13.71 -17.44 3.74
N THR A 43 14.16 -16.30 3.21
CA THR A 43 15.51 -15.75 3.45
C THR A 43 15.50 -14.37 4.10
N ILE A 44 14.48 -13.55 3.83
CA ILE A 44 14.41 -12.18 4.35
C ILE A 44 13.02 -11.92 4.95
N ASN A 45 12.83 -12.03 6.20
CA ASN A 45 11.55 -11.83 6.90
C ASN A 45 10.72 -10.63 6.37
N LEU A 46 9.95 -10.85 5.29
CA LEU A 46 9.06 -9.87 4.69
C LEU A 46 7.73 -9.82 5.42
N THR A 47 7.23 -10.99 5.82
CA THR A 47 5.98 -11.16 6.54
C THR A 47 6.03 -12.40 7.44
N SER A 48 5.28 -12.35 8.55
CA SER A 48 5.03 -13.51 9.40
C SER A 48 3.91 -14.42 8.88
N ILE A 49 3.13 -13.95 7.92
CA ILE A 49 2.03 -14.71 7.31
C ILE A 49 2.62 -15.58 6.19
N ILE A 50 2.39 -16.89 6.27
CA ILE A 50 2.93 -17.88 5.32
C ILE A 50 1.84 -18.61 4.52
N ASP A 51 0.61 -18.61 5.00
CA ASP A 51 -0.52 -19.19 4.28
C ASP A 51 -0.90 -18.35 3.07
N PRO A 52 -1.00 -18.93 1.85
CA PRO A 52 -1.28 -18.18 0.63
C PRO A 52 -2.61 -17.42 0.65
N MET A 53 -3.68 -18.02 1.17
CA MET A 53 -4.98 -17.37 1.24
C MET A 53 -4.96 -16.20 2.24
N GLU A 54 -4.27 -16.38 3.38
CA GLU A 54 -4.06 -15.30 4.34
C GLU A 54 -3.23 -14.14 3.76
N ILE A 55 -2.19 -14.44 2.96
CA ILE A 55 -1.40 -13.41 2.27
C ILE A 55 -2.30 -12.62 1.30
N ILE A 56 -3.11 -13.32 0.52
CA ILE A 56 -4.05 -12.68 -0.42
C ILE A 56 -4.96 -11.71 0.33
N ILE A 57 -5.61 -12.16 1.42
CA ILE A 57 -6.55 -11.28 2.13
C ILE A 57 -5.84 -10.21 2.95
N LYS A 58 -4.89 -10.61 3.82
CA LYS A 58 -4.29 -9.69 4.82
C LYS A 58 -3.22 -8.77 4.24
N HIS A 59 -2.71 -9.08 3.05
CA HIS A 59 -1.73 -8.22 2.38
C HIS A 59 -2.29 -7.62 1.09
N PHE A 60 -2.74 -8.40 0.12
CA PHE A 60 -3.17 -7.85 -1.16
C PHE A 60 -4.51 -7.13 -1.03
N VAL A 61 -5.55 -7.84 -0.62
CA VAL A 61 -6.92 -7.30 -0.52
C VAL A 61 -7.01 -6.18 0.52
N ASP A 62 -6.38 -6.35 1.70
CA ASP A 62 -6.27 -5.31 2.73
C ASP A 62 -5.62 -4.02 2.18
N SER A 63 -4.63 -4.14 1.31
CA SER A 63 -3.99 -2.98 0.67
C SER A 63 -4.96 -2.20 -0.23
N LEU A 64 -5.92 -2.89 -0.85
CA LEU A 64 -6.88 -2.31 -1.79
C LEU A 64 -8.03 -1.57 -1.12
N VAL A 65 -8.24 -1.74 0.18
CA VAL A 65 -9.33 -1.10 0.94
C VAL A 65 -9.30 0.44 0.80
N ALA A 66 -8.10 1.03 0.63
CA ALA A 66 -7.98 2.47 0.38
C ALA A 66 -8.66 2.94 -0.91
N LEU A 67 -8.69 2.10 -1.96
CA LEU A 67 -9.36 2.44 -3.23
C LEU A 67 -10.89 2.55 -3.08
N VAL A 68 -11.45 1.88 -2.07
CA VAL A 68 -12.87 1.97 -1.72
C VAL A 68 -13.14 3.14 -0.78
N ALA A 69 -12.18 3.45 0.09
CA ALA A 69 -12.33 4.47 1.12
C ALA A 69 -12.14 5.91 0.61
N THR A 70 -11.33 6.10 -0.44
CA THR A 70 -11.06 7.43 -1.00
C THR A 70 -10.68 7.35 -2.49
N SER A 71 -10.94 8.45 -3.21
CA SER A 71 -10.52 8.57 -4.61
C SER A 71 -9.02 8.87 -4.70
N PHE A 72 -8.32 8.12 -5.56
CA PHE A 72 -6.94 8.40 -5.95
C PHE A 72 -6.93 9.25 -7.22
N PRO A 73 -6.09 10.30 -7.30
CA PRO A 73 -6.00 11.12 -8.51
C PRO A 73 -5.60 10.28 -9.71
N GLN A 74 -6.10 10.63 -10.88
CA GLN A 74 -5.65 9.99 -12.12
C GLN A 74 -4.19 10.42 -12.40
N ASN A 75 -3.35 9.45 -12.76
CA ASN A 75 -1.89 9.63 -12.91
C ASN A 75 -1.20 10.26 -11.68
N GLY A 76 -1.83 10.15 -10.50
CA GLY A 76 -1.33 10.74 -9.26
C GLY A 76 -0.07 10.07 -8.75
N VAL A 77 0.72 10.83 -7.99
CA VAL A 77 1.94 10.35 -7.35
C VAL A 77 1.62 9.87 -5.94
N VAL A 78 1.82 8.58 -5.69
CA VAL A 78 1.59 7.94 -4.39
C VAL A 78 2.92 7.55 -3.77
N LEU A 79 3.11 7.92 -2.52
CA LEU A 79 4.26 7.49 -1.73
C LEU A 79 3.80 6.47 -0.68
N ASP A 80 4.42 5.30 -0.70
CA ASP A 80 4.20 4.24 0.30
C ASP A 80 5.29 4.34 1.37
N ALA A 81 4.89 4.71 2.59
CA ALA A 81 5.79 4.96 3.70
C ALA A 81 6.05 3.68 4.50
N GLY A 82 7.28 3.17 4.40
CA GLY A 82 7.66 1.91 5.03
C GLY A 82 7.06 0.71 4.31
N SER A 83 7.35 0.61 3.02
CA SER A 83 6.69 -0.35 2.11
C SER A 83 6.86 -1.81 2.50
N GLY A 84 7.93 -2.18 3.23
CA GLY A 84 8.16 -3.55 3.68
C GLY A 84 8.20 -4.56 2.53
N GLY A 85 7.25 -5.46 2.53
CA GLY A 85 7.01 -6.39 1.41
C GLY A 85 6.27 -5.78 0.22
N GLY A 86 6.18 -4.43 0.13
CA GLY A 86 5.48 -3.71 -0.95
C GLY A 86 4.02 -3.38 -0.64
N PHE A 87 3.66 -3.31 0.63
CA PHE A 87 2.27 -3.13 1.06
C PHE A 87 2.06 -1.78 1.78
N PRO A 88 1.10 -0.96 1.32
CA PRO A 88 0.06 -1.27 0.34
C PRO A 88 0.42 -0.92 -1.12
N GLY A 89 1.56 -0.33 -1.40
CA GLY A 89 1.90 0.31 -2.67
C GLY A 89 1.76 -0.59 -3.90
N ILE A 90 2.38 -1.78 -3.91
CA ILE A 90 2.37 -2.67 -5.08
C ILE A 90 0.96 -3.18 -5.42
N PRO A 91 0.13 -3.67 -4.48
CA PRO A 91 -1.26 -3.99 -4.77
C PRO A 91 -2.06 -2.82 -5.34
N LEU A 92 -1.87 -1.61 -4.80
CA LEU A 92 -2.50 -0.40 -5.36
C LEU A 92 -2.07 -0.17 -6.81
N LYS A 93 -0.78 -0.32 -7.12
CA LYS A 93 -0.25 -0.17 -8.48
C LYS A 93 -0.78 -1.22 -9.45
N ILE A 94 -0.95 -2.46 -9.01
CA ILE A 94 -1.55 -3.53 -9.82
C ILE A 94 -2.98 -3.14 -10.24
N MET A 95 -3.80 -2.65 -9.31
CA MET A 95 -5.18 -2.26 -9.59
C MET A 95 -5.32 -0.87 -10.24
N ARG A 96 -4.32 -0.01 -10.10
CA ARG A 96 -4.27 1.36 -10.63
C ARG A 96 -2.94 1.58 -11.36
N PRO A 97 -2.78 1.00 -12.55
CA PRO A 97 -1.53 1.07 -13.33
C PRO A 97 -1.16 2.50 -13.77
N ASP A 98 -2.11 3.43 -13.74
CA ASP A 98 -1.90 4.84 -14.03
C ASP A 98 -1.12 5.59 -12.93
N LEU A 99 -1.09 5.08 -11.68
CA LEU A 99 -0.40 5.74 -10.58
C LEU A 99 1.12 5.71 -10.76
N ARG A 100 1.78 6.79 -10.36
CA ARG A 100 3.23 6.81 -10.12
C ARG A 100 3.49 6.46 -8.68
N LEU A 101 4.37 5.51 -8.42
CA LEU A 101 4.59 4.97 -7.07
C LEU A 101 6.02 5.18 -6.59
N VAL A 102 6.16 5.71 -5.40
CA VAL A 102 7.43 5.79 -4.67
C VAL A 102 7.34 4.89 -3.44
N LEU A 103 8.17 3.86 -3.39
CA LEU A 103 8.27 2.92 -2.27
C LEU A 103 9.44 3.34 -1.37
N VAL A 104 9.15 3.78 -0.14
CA VAL A 104 10.18 4.19 0.83
C VAL A 104 10.38 3.08 1.87
N GLU A 105 11.57 2.49 1.91
CA GLU A 105 11.89 1.36 2.79
C GLU A 105 13.35 1.45 3.26
N PRO A 106 13.62 1.50 4.58
CA PRO A 106 15.00 1.65 5.08
C PRO A 106 15.84 0.37 5.06
N VAL A 107 15.22 -0.81 4.85
CA VAL A 107 15.95 -2.08 4.89
C VAL A 107 16.38 -2.49 3.49
N LEU A 108 17.67 -2.40 3.17
CA LEU A 108 18.23 -2.68 1.84
C LEU A 108 17.79 -4.03 1.24
N LYS A 109 17.72 -5.10 2.05
CA LYS A 109 17.25 -6.40 1.57
C LYS A 109 15.80 -6.36 1.11
N LYS A 110 14.95 -5.57 1.78
CA LYS A 110 13.56 -5.37 1.37
C LYS A 110 13.48 -4.50 0.11
N CYS A 111 14.34 -3.46 -0.02
CA CYS A 111 14.44 -2.69 -1.27
C CYS A 111 14.85 -3.59 -2.45
N SER A 112 15.78 -4.53 -2.25
CA SER A 112 16.15 -5.51 -3.29
C SER A 112 14.97 -6.37 -3.70
N PHE A 113 14.16 -6.83 -2.74
CA PHE A 113 12.92 -7.54 -3.01
C PHE A 113 11.93 -6.68 -3.81
N LEU A 114 11.68 -5.42 -3.37
CA LEU A 114 10.78 -4.50 -4.07
C LEU A 114 11.20 -4.30 -5.53
N ASN A 115 12.49 -4.05 -5.78
CA ASN A 115 13.01 -3.91 -7.13
C ASN A 115 12.83 -5.19 -7.96
N SER A 116 12.98 -6.36 -7.36
CA SER A 116 12.77 -7.64 -8.04
C SER A 116 11.28 -7.85 -8.40
N VAL A 117 10.33 -7.46 -7.52
CA VAL A 117 8.89 -7.50 -7.82
C VAL A 117 8.52 -6.52 -8.93
N ILE A 118 9.06 -5.28 -8.89
CA ILE A 118 8.85 -4.27 -9.95
C ILE A 118 9.26 -4.85 -11.30
N GLY A 119 10.46 -5.44 -11.38
CA GLY A 119 10.95 -6.07 -12.61
C GLY A 119 10.12 -7.30 -13.03
N LEU A 120 9.77 -8.18 -12.08
CA LEU A 120 8.97 -9.37 -12.31
C LEU A 120 7.61 -9.05 -12.92
N LEU A 121 6.93 -8.05 -12.35
CA LEU A 121 5.58 -7.64 -12.78
C LEU A 121 5.60 -6.60 -13.90
N LYS A 122 6.78 -6.14 -14.31
CA LYS A 122 6.98 -5.08 -15.31
C LYS A 122 6.17 -3.82 -14.97
N LEU A 123 6.24 -3.39 -13.69
CA LEU A 123 5.53 -2.20 -13.25
C LEU A 123 6.26 -0.94 -13.74
N GLU A 124 5.57 -0.13 -14.50
CA GLU A 124 6.07 1.16 -14.98
C GLU A 124 5.84 2.27 -13.94
N ASP A 125 6.62 3.35 -14.00
CA ASP A 125 6.49 4.50 -13.08
C ASP A 125 6.52 4.12 -11.58
N VAL A 126 7.33 3.13 -11.21
CA VAL A 126 7.57 2.74 -9.82
C VAL A 126 9.05 2.91 -9.49
N SER A 127 9.34 3.56 -8.37
CA SER A 127 10.69 3.73 -7.86
C SER A 127 10.79 3.32 -6.40
N THR A 128 11.97 2.85 -5.99
CA THR A 128 12.30 2.59 -4.58
C THR A 128 13.25 3.65 -4.05
N PHE A 129 13.11 3.98 -2.77
CA PHE A 129 14.06 4.78 -2.02
C PHE A 129 14.52 3.99 -0.80
N ASP A 130 15.82 3.71 -0.72
CA ASP A 130 16.47 3.00 0.38
C ASP A 130 16.78 3.95 1.54
N GLY A 131 15.80 4.19 2.36
CA GLY A 131 15.92 5.11 3.49
C GLY A 131 14.60 5.32 4.22
N THR A 132 14.65 6.18 5.22
CA THR A 132 13.47 6.59 6.00
C THR A 132 12.70 7.72 5.31
N ILE A 133 11.45 7.95 5.72
CA ILE A 133 10.66 9.11 5.29
C ILE A 133 11.37 10.42 5.60
N GLU A 134 12.05 10.52 6.75
CA GLU A 134 12.86 11.70 7.10
C GLU A 134 13.98 11.94 6.08
N GLN A 135 14.68 10.89 5.68
CA GLN A 135 15.75 11.00 4.67
C GLN A 135 15.19 11.35 3.30
N TYR A 136 14.05 10.76 2.92
CA TYR A 136 13.39 11.07 1.66
C TYR A 136 12.94 12.55 1.61
N ALA A 137 12.37 13.06 2.70
CA ALA A 137 11.92 14.45 2.79
C ALA A 137 13.06 15.49 2.71
N LYS A 138 14.30 15.09 2.99
CA LYS A 138 15.50 15.93 2.84
C LYS A 138 16.08 15.93 1.42
N GLN A 139 15.60 15.01 0.54
CA GLN A 139 16.07 14.99 -0.85
C GLN A 139 15.39 16.12 -1.66
N PRO A 140 16.05 16.61 -2.72
CA PRO A 140 15.38 17.45 -3.68
C PRO A 140 14.12 16.75 -4.21
N PRO A 141 12.96 17.42 -4.24
CA PRO A 141 11.72 16.77 -4.65
C PRO A 141 11.82 16.34 -6.11
N ARG A 142 11.79 15.02 -6.37
CA ARG A 142 11.69 14.47 -7.72
C ARG A 142 10.27 14.60 -8.25
N HIS A 143 9.30 14.50 -7.35
CA HIS A 143 7.87 14.63 -7.62
C HIS A 143 7.20 15.28 -6.41
N VAL A 144 6.15 16.04 -6.65
CA VAL A 144 5.25 16.48 -5.59
C VAL A 144 4.25 15.34 -5.37
N ILE A 145 4.10 14.90 -4.13
CA ILE A 145 3.29 13.74 -3.76
C ILE A 145 1.83 14.16 -3.61
N ASP A 146 0.92 13.47 -4.27
CA ASP A 146 -0.52 13.69 -4.13
C ASP A 146 -1.09 12.92 -2.93
N MET A 147 -0.52 11.75 -2.65
CA MET A 147 -1.01 10.90 -1.58
C MET A 147 0.11 10.10 -0.92
N VAL A 148 0.12 10.10 0.40
CA VAL A 148 0.97 9.21 1.21
C VAL A 148 0.10 8.10 1.78
N VAL A 149 0.48 6.85 1.59
CA VAL A 149 -0.15 5.69 2.22
C VAL A 149 0.74 5.16 3.33
N VAL A 150 0.14 4.82 4.48
CA VAL A 150 0.88 4.38 5.67
C VAL A 150 0.21 3.13 6.24
N ARG A 151 0.94 2.03 6.26
CA ARG A 151 0.52 0.77 6.86
C ARG A 151 1.64 0.19 7.74
N ALA A 152 1.29 -0.26 8.93
CA ALA A 152 2.21 -0.87 9.89
C ALA A 152 3.35 0.03 10.43
N LEU A 153 3.39 1.31 10.05
CA LEU A 153 4.22 2.33 10.70
C LEU A 153 3.39 3.16 11.67
N LYS A 154 4.04 3.65 12.72
CA LYS A 154 3.44 4.64 13.62
C LYS A 154 3.44 6.00 12.93
N TYR A 155 2.25 6.48 12.57
CA TYR A 155 2.08 7.75 11.87
C TYR A 155 2.69 8.92 12.66
N GLU A 156 2.60 8.91 13.98
CA GLU A 156 3.11 9.94 14.89
C GLU A 156 4.63 10.14 14.74
N GLU A 157 5.37 9.09 14.40
CA GLU A 157 6.82 9.14 14.23
C GLU A 157 7.23 9.83 12.92
N ILE A 158 6.38 9.75 11.88
CA ILE A 158 6.69 10.25 10.53
C ILE A 158 5.92 11.50 10.15
N ARG A 159 4.81 11.83 10.84
CA ARG A 159 3.86 12.91 10.47
C ARG A 159 4.52 14.27 10.23
N LYS A 160 5.57 14.61 10.99
CA LYS A 160 6.27 15.91 10.87
C LYS A 160 7.04 16.08 9.54
N HIS A 161 7.32 14.99 8.84
CA HIS A 161 8.05 15.01 7.56
C HIS A 161 7.13 15.01 6.35
N ILE A 162 5.86 14.61 6.51
CA ILE A 162 4.91 14.42 5.43
C ILE A 162 4.43 15.74 4.80
N PRO A 163 4.15 16.83 5.56
CA PRO A 163 3.64 18.09 4.97
C PRO A 163 4.53 18.66 3.90
N ALA A 164 5.86 18.54 4.03
CA ALA A 164 6.82 19.04 3.05
C ALA A 164 6.82 18.25 1.73
N LEU A 165 6.32 17.02 1.72
CA LEU A 165 6.27 16.15 0.56
C LEU A 165 4.99 16.35 -0.26
N LEU A 166 3.90 16.72 0.40
CA LEU A 166 2.56 16.75 -0.18
C LEU A 166 2.28 18.03 -0.97
N THR A 167 1.46 17.88 -2.01
CA THR A 167 0.76 18.99 -2.66
C THR A 167 -0.10 19.77 -1.65
N SER A 168 -0.60 20.95 -2.03
CA SER A 168 -1.45 21.79 -1.15
C SER A 168 -2.75 21.12 -0.70
N LYS A 169 -3.24 20.13 -1.45
CA LYS A 169 -4.40 19.29 -1.13
C LYS A 169 -4.03 17.83 -1.03
N GLY A 170 -2.77 17.55 -0.76
CA GLY A 170 -2.28 16.19 -0.62
C GLY A 170 -2.86 15.48 0.59
N LYS A 171 -3.09 14.19 0.44
CA LYS A 171 -3.75 13.36 1.45
C LYS A 171 -2.81 12.33 2.06
N VAL A 172 -3.12 11.94 3.29
CA VAL A 172 -2.51 10.77 3.92
C VAL A 172 -3.60 9.74 4.18
N VAL A 173 -3.35 8.51 3.78
CA VAL A 173 -4.25 7.37 3.99
C VAL A 173 -3.60 6.42 4.98
N LEU A 174 -4.23 6.29 6.14
CA LEU A 174 -3.73 5.49 7.25
C LEU A 174 -4.54 4.19 7.34
N TYR A 175 -3.83 3.05 7.32
CA TYR A 175 -4.40 1.72 7.55
C TYR A 175 -4.31 1.39 9.03
N ARG A 176 -5.45 1.39 9.73
CA ARG A 176 -5.52 1.27 11.19
C ARG A 176 -6.39 0.08 11.63
N ALA A 177 -6.20 -0.34 12.88
CA ALA A 177 -7.08 -1.30 13.53
C ALA A 177 -8.28 -0.61 14.21
N GLY A 178 -8.14 0.67 14.54
CA GLY A 178 -9.16 1.49 15.21
C GLY A 178 -9.12 2.95 14.77
N ALA A 179 -10.09 3.72 15.24
CA ALA A 179 -10.23 5.14 14.92
C ALA A 179 -9.01 5.97 15.36
N ILE A 180 -8.75 7.05 14.60
CA ILE A 180 -7.72 8.02 14.96
C ILE A 180 -8.24 8.97 16.02
N LYS A 181 -7.38 9.35 16.96
CA LYS A 181 -7.68 10.42 17.90
C LYS A 181 -7.28 11.78 17.30
N ASN A 182 -8.02 12.83 17.62
CA ASN A 182 -7.75 14.17 17.09
C ASN A 182 -6.30 14.64 17.34
N GLU A 183 -5.72 14.33 18.48
CA GLU A 183 -4.34 14.65 18.86
C GLU A 183 -3.27 13.95 17.99
N GLU A 184 -3.63 12.81 17.40
CA GLU A 184 -2.74 12.05 16.51
C GLU A 184 -2.66 12.66 15.11
N ILE A 185 -3.71 13.38 14.64
CA ILE A 185 -3.79 13.96 13.29
C ILE A 185 -2.65 14.97 13.07
N GLY A 186 -2.39 15.83 14.05
CA GLY A 186 -1.41 16.90 13.93
C GLY A 186 -2.00 18.19 13.33
N ILE A 187 -1.33 19.31 13.62
CA ILE A 187 -1.82 20.65 13.27
C ILE A 187 -1.81 20.94 11.75
N ASP A 188 -0.97 20.23 11.01
CA ASP A 188 -0.80 20.41 9.57
C ASP A 188 -1.91 19.72 8.74
N PHE A 189 -2.80 18.97 9.40
CA PHE A 189 -3.81 18.15 8.75
C PHE A 189 -5.18 18.29 9.40
N HIS A 190 -6.21 17.96 8.65
CA HIS A 190 -7.57 17.75 9.15
C HIS A 190 -8.13 16.40 8.68
N LEU A 191 -9.06 15.87 9.43
CA LEU A 191 -9.77 14.63 9.09
C LEU A 191 -10.73 14.86 7.94
N VAL A 192 -10.60 14.09 6.87
CA VAL A 192 -11.52 14.09 5.72
C VAL A 192 -12.57 13.00 5.88
N SER A 193 -12.14 11.78 6.16
CA SER A 193 -13.03 10.65 6.36
C SER A 193 -12.38 9.56 7.20
N GLU A 194 -13.21 8.76 7.86
CA GLU A 194 -12.80 7.54 8.53
C GLU A 194 -13.85 6.47 8.28
N ILE A 195 -13.44 5.38 7.64
CA ILE A 195 -14.33 4.31 7.21
C ILE A 195 -13.85 2.99 7.80
N ALA A 196 -14.74 2.27 8.44
CA ALA A 196 -14.51 0.92 8.93
C ALA A 196 -15.11 -0.09 7.95
N LEU A 197 -14.29 -1.01 7.47
CA LEU A 197 -14.65 -2.05 6.51
C LEU A 197 -14.31 -3.42 7.08
N MET A 198 -15.12 -4.42 6.75
CA MET A 198 -14.78 -5.82 6.99
C MET A 198 -13.97 -6.34 5.81
N LEU A 199 -12.87 -7.00 6.11
CA LEU A 199 -12.14 -7.71 5.07
C LEU A 199 -12.94 -8.94 4.61
N PRO A 200 -12.90 -9.27 3.31
CA PRO A 200 -13.55 -10.45 2.77
C PRO A 200 -13.27 -11.72 3.57
N GLN A 201 -14.17 -12.68 3.45
CA GLN A 201 -14.05 -14.00 4.10
C GLN A 201 -13.92 -13.94 5.64
N GLY A 202 -14.35 -12.86 6.28
CA GLY A 202 -14.32 -12.74 7.75
C GLY A 202 -12.93 -12.53 8.36
N PHE A 203 -11.94 -12.10 7.58
CA PHE A 203 -10.55 -11.88 8.02
C PHE A 203 -10.34 -10.63 8.89
N GLY A 204 -11.41 -10.08 9.44
CA GLY A 204 -11.35 -9.01 10.43
C GLY A 204 -11.71 -7.63 9.87
N LYS A 205 -11.56 -6.63 10.74
CA LYS A 205 -11.93 -5.24 10.45
C LYS A 205 -10.72 -4.41 10.11
N ARG A 206 -10.86 -3.52 9.12
CA ARG A 206 -9.90 -2.48 8.80
C ARG A 206 -10.55 -1.11 8.94
N VAL A 207 -9.83 -0.15 9.53
CA VAL A 207 -10.21 1.26 9.53
C VAL A 207 -9.25 1.99 8.61
N ILE A 208 -9.81 2.70 7.64
CA ILE A 208 -9.07 3.62 6.78
C ILE A 208 -9.40 5.03 7.21
N THR A 209 -8.38 5.75 7.66
CA THR A 209 -8.48 7.16 8.00
C THR A 209 -7.83 7.97 6.89
N VAL A 210 -8.54 8.95 6.36
CA VAL A 210 -8.05 9.89 5.35
C VAL A 210 -7.95 11.27 5.97
N ILE A 211 -6.76 11.82 5.97
CA ILE A 211 -6.50 13.20 6.39
C ILE A 211 -5.95 13.99 5.22
N GLU A 212 -6.22 15.28 5.16
CA GLU A 212 -5.77 16.19 4.11
C GLU A 212 -4.94 17.31 4.72
N LYS A 213 -3.91 17.74 3.99
CA LYS A 213 -3.04 18.84 4.39
C LYS A 213 -3.82 20.14 4.46
N ASN A 214 -3.64 20.88 5.55
CA ASN A 214 -4.16 22.24 5.70
C ASN A 214 -3.46 23.19 4.70
N ILE A 215 -4.21 24.19 4.19
CA ILE A 215 -3.69 25.21 3.26
C ILE A 215 -2.92 26.27 4.04
#